data_1431c4da3ca124ff898f8cf9e81be7e6
#
_entry.id   1431c4da3ca124ff898f8cf9e81be7e6
#
_cell.length_a   1.000
_cell.length_b   1.000
_cell.length_c   1.000
_cell.angle_alpha   90.00
_cell.angle_beta   90.00
_cell.angle_gamma   90.00
#
_symmetry.space_group_name_H-M   'P 1'
#
loop_
_entity.id
_entity.type
_entity.pdbx_description
1 polymer ?
#
loop_
_entity_poly.entity_id
_entity_poly.type
_entity_poly.pdbx_seq_one_letter_code
_entity_poly.pdbx_strand_id
1 'polypeptide(L)'
;MGKILTVVVPTYNAEKYLRDNLESFKIPELMEDLEILIINDGSTDHSIEIAEEYVRQYPDTYRVITKENGGHGSGINCGIANARGTYFKVVDADDWVGEKAFCDLVRTLKTSNADVVYSGFLWTYDNGEADKTKFQTKAEITLPFEGVEYQKTYSFDSIADKLYMKMHNMTIKTEILRENQIHIDEHCYYVDTEYITYPIPYVKTICFVDGFVYYYRLGRAGQSVGLEKMQKNEENYNKVLESLLKFYRQLGNQVPCTEIKKQYIARLIARVIAGKFKIMLSFSPSAKKKQQIKQYDQNLKTQYRDIYDSNINKAVSLLRKTQYHTYYLVNLMVRSMCR
;
A
#
# COMPACT_ATOMS: atom_id res chain seq x y z
N MET A 1 -20.66 -6.09 -21.66
CA MET A 1 -19.50 -6.81 -21.08
C MET A 1 -19.33 -6.37 -19.63
N GLY A 2 -18.76 -7.21 -18.75
CA GLY A 2 -18.45 -6.77 -17.40
C GLY A 2 -17.27 -5.80 -17.38
N LYS A 3 -17.13 -4.99 -16.31
CA LYS A 3 -15.99 -4.10 -16.13
C LYS A 3 -14.69 -4.89 -15.95
N ILE A 4 -13.62 -4.44 -16.58
CA ILE A 4 -12.29 -5.07 -16.47
C ILE A 4 -11.62 -4.69 -15.16
N LEU A 5 -11.63 -3.39 -14.83
CA LEU A 5 -10.96 -2.87 -13.65
C LEU A 5 -11.89 -1.97 -12.84
N THR A 6 -12.03 -2.28 -11.54
CA THR A 6 -12.51 -1.32 -10.56
C THR A 6 -11.33 -0.61 -9.91
N VAL A 7 -11.26 0.70 -10.09
CA VAL A 7 -10.39 1.57 -9.29
C VAL A 7 -11.20 2.07 -8.10
N VAL A 8 -10.77 1.72 -6.90
CA VAL A 8 -11.38 2.22 -5.67
C VAL A 8 -10.62 3.45 -5.20
N VAL A 9 -11.36 4.51 -4.92
CA VAL A 9 -10.82 5.81 -4.46
C VAL A 9 -11.38 6.09 -3.05
N PRO A 10 -10.69 5.63 -1.96
CA PRO A 10 -11.07 5.99 -0.60
C PRO A 10 -10.93 7.51 -0.44
N THR A 11 -12.01 8.17 -0.05
CA THR A 11 -12.11 9.63 -0.05
C THR A 11 -12.58 10.14 1.30
N TYR A 12 -11.76 10.98 1.96
CA TYR A 12 -12.14 11.71 3.16
C TYR A 12 -11.49 13.09 3.15
N ASN A 13 -12.31 14.15 3.04
CA ASN A 13 -11.87 15.54 3.01
C ASN A 13 -10.73 15.78 2.00
N ALA A 14 -10.99 15.44 0.74
CA ALA A 14 -10.02 15.46 -0.36
C ALA A 14 -10.36 16.49 -1.45
N GLU A 15 -11.25 17.48 -1.20
CA GLU A 15 -11.75 18.43 -2.19
C GLU A 15 -10.64 19.09 -3.03
N LYS A 16 -9.48 19.34 -2.40
CA LYS A 16 -8.33 19.99 -3.04
C LYS A 16 -7.69 19.14 -4.14
N TYR A 17 -7.77 17.81 -4.04
CA TYR A 17 -7.00 16.88 -4.88
C TYR A 17 -7.90 15.96 -5.70
N LEU A 18 -9.13 15.71 -5.24
CA LEU A 18 -10.02 14.70 -5.81
C LEU A 18 -10.31 14.95 -7.29
N ARG A 19 -10.44 16.22 -7.74
CA ARG A 19 -10.64 16.53 -9.14
C ARG A 19 -9.47 16.07 -10.01
N ASP A 20 -8.25 16.30 -9.57
CA ASP A 20 -7.02 15.82 -10.22
C ASP A 20 -6.97 14.30 -10.33
N ASN A 21 -7.40 13.60 -9.27
CA ASN A 21 -7.49 12.16 -9.24
C ASN A 21 -8.50 11.66 -10.29
N LEU A 22 -9.74 12.14 -10.23
CA LEU A 22 -10.83 11.68 -11.10
C LEU A 22 -10.59 12.00 -12.58
N GLU A 23 -10.02 13.18 -12.90
CA GLU A 23 -9.64 13.55 -14.27
C GLU A 23 -8.62 12.58 -14.87
N SER A 24 -7.70 12.02 -14.07
CA SER A 24 -6.68 11.11 -14.55
C SER A 24 -7.22 9.80 -15.12
N PHE A 25 -8.47 9.44 -14.81
CA PHE A 25 -9.14 8.25 -15.33
C PHE A 25 -10.02 8.53 -16.54
N LYS A 26 -10.19 9.78 -16.93
CA LYS A 26 -11.00 10.17 -18.11
C LYS A 26 -10.27 9.90 -19.42
N ILE A 27 -10.06 8.64 -19.70
CA ILE A 27 -9.40 8.16 -20.92
C ILE A 27 -10.48 7.56 -21.82
N PRO A 28 -10.85 8.20 -22.94
CA PRO A 28 -12.03 7.83 -23.72
C PRO A 28 -12.11 6.36 -24.12
N GLU A 29 -10.98 5.78 -24.53
CA GLU A 29 -10.90 4.39 -24.98
C GLU A 29 -11.04 3.36 -23.84
N LEU A 30 -10.97 3.77 -22.59
CA LEU A 30 -11.06 2.90 -21.42
C LEU A 30 -12.38 3.00 -20.65
N MET A 31 -13.24 3.97 -20.95
CA MET A 31 -14.43 4.28 -20.15
C MET A 31 -15.40 3.08 -20.02
N GLU A 32 -15.50 2.24 -21.03
CA GLU A 32 -16.36 1.05 -20.99
C GLU A 32 -15.76 -0.05 -20.10
N ASP A 33 -14.43 -0.14 -20.00
CA ASP A 33 -13.69 -1.15 -19.25
C ASP A 33 -13.57 -0.82 -17.76
N LEU A 34 -13.68 0.49 -17.41
CA LEU A 34 -13.42 0.98 -16.07
C LEU A 34 -14.69 1.14 -15.24
N GLU A 35 -14.55 0.84 -13.95
CA GLU A 35 -15.39 1.35 -12.87
C GLU A 35 -14.50 2.18 -11.94
N ILE A 36 -14.79 3.46 -11.76
CA ILE A 36 -14.17 4.33 -10.76
C ILE A 36 -15.14 4.43 -9.59
N LEU A 37 -14.82 3.72 -8.51
CA LEU A 37 -15.67 3.59 -7.33
C LEU A 37 -15.14 4.49 -6.21
N ILE A 38 -15.74 5.68 -6.08
CA ILE A 38 -15.41 6.65 -5.05
C ILE A 38 -16.11 6.21 -3.75
N ILE A 39 -15.34 5.98 -2.69
CA ILE A 39 -15.88 5.67 -1.38
C ILE A 39 -15.74 6.92 -0.51
N ASN A 40 -16.82 7.68 -0.40
CA ASN A 40 -16.88 8.84 0.50
C ASN A 40 -17.04 8.36 1.95
N ASP A 41 -15.96 8.43 2.71
CA ASP A 41 -15.86 7.98 4.09
C ASP A 41 -16.26 9.08 5.09
N GLY A 42 -17.44 9.71 4.81
CA GLY A 42 -18.02 10.74 5.69
C GLY A 42 -17.31 12.10 5.57
N SER A 43 -16.94 12.53 4.36
CA SER A 43 -16.36 13.86 4.14
C SER A 43 -17.32 14.98 4.56
N THR A 44 -16.74 16.09 5.05
CA THR A 44 -17.43 17.30 5.48
C THR A 44 -17.07 18.52 4.65
N ASP A 45 -16.19 18.34 3.65
CA ASP A 45 -15.83 19.32 2.63
C ASP A 45 -16.59 19.06 1.32
N HIS A 46 -16.23 19.72 0.23
CA HIS A 46 -16.89 19.57 -1.08
C HIS A 46 -16.48 18.31 -1.87
N SER A 47 -15.89 17.31 -1.22
CA SER A 47 -15.48 16.07 -1.90
C SER A 47 -16.66 15.32 -2.51
N ILE A 48 -17.82 15.30 -1.83
CA ILE A 48 -18.99 14.57 -2.32
C ILE A 48 -19.58 15.25 -3.56
N GLU A 49 -19.69 16.57 -3.57
CA GLU A 49 -20.20 17.35 -4.70
C GLU A 49 -19.32 17.15 -5.94
N ILE A 50 -17.99 17.14 -5.73
CA ILE A 50 -17.04 16.84 -6.83
C ILE A 50 -17.27 15.43 -7.37
N ALA A 51 -17.37 14.42 -6.51
CA ALA A 51 -17.60 13.04 -6.95
C ALA A 51 -18.91 12.90 -7.73
N GLU A 52 -20.00 13.53 -7.27
CA GLU A 52 -21.30 13.50 -7.93
C GLU A 52 -21.32 14.20 -9.31
N GLU A 53 -20.46 15.21 -9.52
CA GLU A 53 -20.30 15.82 -10.85
C GLU A 53 -19.82 14.77 -11.88
N TYR A 54 -18.84 13.94 -11.52
CA TYR A 54 -18.34 12.88 -12.40
C TYR A 54 -19.37 11.76 -12.60
N VAL A 55 -20.10 11.38 -11.56
CA VAL A 55 -21.18 10.38 -11.66
C VAL A 55 -22.28 10.88 -12.61
N ARG A 56 -22.68 12.15 -12.55
CA ARG A 56 -23.67 12.72 -13.47
C ARG A 56 -23.19 12.77 -14.94
N GLN A 57 -21.90 13.03 -15.14
CA GLN A 57 -21.32 13.12 -16.49
C GLN A 57 -21.04 11.74 -17.11
N TYR A 58 -20.65 10.77 -16.29
CA TYR A 58 -20.19 9.44 -16.72
C TYR A 58 -20.77 8.32 -15.85
N PRO A 59 -22.11 8.14 -15.81
CA PRO A 59 -22.79 7.25 -14.85
C PRO A 59 -22.43 5.76 -15.02
N ASP A 60 -21.98 5.37 -16.23
CA ASP A 60 -21.57 4.00 -16.50
C ASP A 60 -20.15 3.68 -16.00
N THR A 61 -19.35 4.72 -15.72
CA THR A 61 -17.94 4.56 -15.32
C THR A 61 -17.70 4.99 -13.87
N TYR A 62 -18.26 6.12 -13.45
CA TYR A 62 -18.06 6.64 -12.10
C TYR A 62 -19.27 6.30 -11.21
N ARG A 63 -18.96 5.88 -10.01
CA ARG A 63 -19.97 5.58 -8.98
C ARG A 63 -19.46 6.03 -7.62
N VAL A 64 -20.34 6.58 -6.79
CA VAL A 64 -20.04 6.98 -5.42
C VAL A 64 -20.85 6.16 -4.43
N ILE A 65 -20.21 5.81 -3.32
CA ILE A 65 -20.84 5.22 -2.15
C ILE A 65 -20.45 6.09 -0.95
N THR A 66 -21.46 6.62 -0.25
CA THR A 66 -21.26 7.38 0.99
C THR A 66 -21.52 6.50 2.20
N LYS A 67 -20.64 6.56 3.18
CA LYS A 67 -20.74 5.83 4.45
C LYS A 67 -20.24 6.68 5.62
N GLU A 68 -20.52 6.25 6.85
CA GLU A 68 -19.91 6.81 8.04
C GLU A 68 -18.39 6.59 8.04
N ASN A 69 -17.63 7.55 8.60
CA ASN A 69 -16.19 7.48 8.64
C ASN A 69 -15.70 6.25 9.42
N GLY A 70 -14.94 5.41 8.74
CA GLY A 70 -14.30 4.22 9.28
C GLY A 70 -12.81 4.16 8.99
N GLY A 71 -12.26 5.20 8.32
CA GLY A 71 -10.86 5.28 7.92
C GLY A 71 -10.55 4.55 6.62
N HIS A 72 -9.29 4.65 6.18
CA HIS A 72 -8.83 4.16 4.89
C HIS A 72 -9.15 2.67 4.64
N GLY A 73 -8.93 1.79 5.63
CA GLY A 73 -9.26 0.37 5.52
C GLY A 73 -10.75 0.11 5.28
N SER A 74 -11.61 0.87 5.94
CA SER A 74 -13.06 0.80 5.73
C SER A 74 -13.47 1.19 4.31
N GLY A 75 -12.79 2.20 3.72
CA GLY A 75 -12.96 2.55 2.31
C GLY A 75 -12.58 1.40 1.38
N ILE A 76 -11.44 0.74 1.65
CA ILE A 76 -10.99 -0.44 0.88
C ILE A 76 -11.99 -1.59 1.03
N ASN A 77 -12.44 -1.92 2.25
CA ASN A 77 -13.42 -2.99 2.52
C ASN A 77 -14.73 -2.75 1.77
N CYS A 78 -15.25 -1.52 1.82
CA CYS A 78 -16.43 -1.11 1.07
C CYS A 78 -16.21 -1.27 -0.44
N GLY A 79 -15.03 -0.88 -0.93
CA GLY A 79 -14.62 -1.07 -2.32
C GLY A 79 -14.61 -2.54 -2.73
N ILE A 80 -13.98 -3.42 -1.95
CA ILE A 80 -13.94 -4.87 -2.20
C ILE A 80 -15.36 -5.45 -2.31
N ALA A 81 -16.24 -5.09 -1.37
CA ALA A 81 -17.61 -5.58 -1.35
C ALA A 81 -18.43 -5.15 -2.59
N ASN A 82 -18.16 -3.97 -3.15
CA ASN A 82 -18.98 -3.33 -4.17
C ASN A 82 -18.35 -3.28 -5.57
N ALA A 83 -17.09 -3.66 -5.75
CA ALA A 83 -16.40 -3.65 -7.05
C ALA A 83 -17.12 -4.53 -8.09
N ARG A 84 -17.18 -4.09 -9.34
CA ARG A 84 -17.78 -4.81 -10.47
C ARG A 84 -16.73 -5.33 -11.47
N GLY A 85 -15.51 -4.80 -11.39
CA GLY A 85 -14.41 -5.19 -12.25
C GLY A 85 -13.83 -6.56 -11.91
N THR A 86 -13.35 -7.26 -12.94
CA THR A 86 -12.58 -8.49 -12.77
C THR A 86 -11.34 -8.26 -11.90
N TYR A 87 -10.71 -7.09 -12.06
CA TYR A 87 -9.55 -6.65 -11.28
C TYR A 87 -9.88 -5.45 -10.40
N PHE A 88 -9.11 -5.32 -9.35
CA PHE A 88 -9.25 -4.33 -8.29
C PHE A 88 -7.94 -3.58 -8.09
N LYS A 89 -7.99 -2.26 -8.01
CA LYS A 89 -6.86 -1.40 -7.69
C LYS A 89 -7.30 -0.29 -6.75
N VAL A 90 -6.49 0.02 -5.74
CA VAL A 90 -6.69 1.20 -4.89
C VAL A 90 -5.86 2.35 -5.43
N VAL A 91 -6.47 3.53 -5.55
CA VAL A 91 -5.78 4.80 -5.82
C VAL A 91 -6.29 5.84 -4.82
N ASP A 92 -5.39 6.38 -4.01
CA ASP A 92 -5.73 7.37 -3.00
C ASP A 92 -6.25 8.67 -3.63
N ALA A 93 -7.21 9.34 -3.00
CA ALA A 93 -7.91 10.50 -3.54
C ALA A 93 -7.02 11.73 -3.81
N ASP A 94 -5.81 11.75 -3.27
CA ASP A 94 -4.81 12.79 -3.47
C ASP A 94 -3.73 12.45 -4.51
N ASP A 95 -3.79 11.23 -5.06
CA ASP A 95 -2.87 10.70 -6.06
C ASP A 95 -3.53 10.66 -7.45
N TRP A 96 -2.80 10.24 -8.48
CA TRP A 96 -3.33 10.10 -9.85
C TRP A 96 -2.61 9.01 -10.63
N VAL A 97 -3.13 8.70 -11.82
CA VAL A 97 -2.51 7.74 -12.74
C VAL A 97 -1.93 8.41 -13.98
N GLY A 98 -0.86 7.82 -14.53
CA GLY A 98 -0.28 8.25 -15.80
C GLY A 98 -0.99 7.60 -16.97
N GLU A 99 -1.56 8.38 -17.87
CA GLU A 99 -2.44 7.97 -18.96
C GLU A 99 -1.87 6.79 -19.77
N LYS A 100 -0.69 6.94 -20.37
CA LYS A 100 -0.09 5.91 -21.23
C LYS A 100 0.10 4.57 -20.48
N ALA A 101 0.73 4.61 -19.30
CA ALA A 101 1.01 3.41 -18.53
C ALA A 101 -0.27 2.77 -17.97
N PHE A 102 -1.29 3.58 -17.65
CA PHE A 102 -2.60 3.09 -17.24
C PHE A 102 -3.36 2.42 -18.41
N CYS A 103 -3.28 2.95 -19.62
CA CYS A 103 -3.78 2.28 -20.82
C CYS A 103 -3.12 0.91 -21.03
N ASP A 104 -1.81 0.84 -20.89
CA ASP A 104 -1.06 -0.42 -21.05
C ASP A 104 -1.41 -1.43 -19.94
N LEU A 105 -1.66 -0.96 -18.70
CA LEU A 105 -2.19 -1.78 -17.62
C LEU A 105 -3.55 -2.37 -18.02
N VAL A 106 -4.53 -1.55 -18.39
CA VAL A 106 -5.89 -2.03 -18.71
C VAL A 106 -5.89 -2.99 -19.91
N ARG A 107 -5.09 -2.72 -20.94
CA ARG A 107 -4.89 -3.64 -22.09
C ARG A 107 -4.33 -4.98 -21.64
N THR A 108 -3.35 -4.97 -20.73
CA THR A 108 -2.80 -6.21 -20.16
C THR A 108 -3.85 -6.96 -19.34
N LEU A 109 -4.68 -6.27 -18.54
CA LEU A 109 -5.77 -6.91 -17.76
C LEU A 109 -6.81 -7.60 -18.65
N LYS A 110 -7.06 -7.12 -19.88
CA LYS A 110 -7.98 -7.75 -20.84
C LYS A 110 -7.48 -9.08 -21.38
N THR A 111 -6.19 -9.27 -21.45
CA THR A 111 -5.55 -10.46 -22.08
C THR A 111 -4.88 -11.38 -21.07
N SER A 112 -4.48 -10.86 -19.92
CA SER A 112 -3.85 -11.63 -18.85
C SER A 112 -4.89 -12.32 -17.97
N ASN A 113 -4.56 -13.53 -17.51
CA ASN A 113 -5.31 -14.21 -16.45
C ASN A 113 -4.49 -14.31 -15.16
N ALA A 114 -3.48 -13.46 -14.98
CA ALA A 114 -2.66 -13.42 -13.78
C ALA A 114 -3.48 -12.94 -12.57
N ASP A 115 -3.21 -13.49 -11.41
CA ASP A 115 -3.88 -13.12 -10.17
C ASP A 115 -3.54 -11.71 -9.71
N VAL A 116 -2.28 -11.32 -9.95
CA VAL A 116 -1.77 -9.96 -9.72
C VAL A 116 -1.10 -9.44 -10.98
N VAL A 117 -1.38 -8.20 -11.34
CA VAL A 117 -0.62 -7.43 -12.33
C VAL A 117 0.12 -6.32 -11.60
N TYR A 118 1.45 -6.36 -11.70
CA TYR A 118 2.36 -5.42 -11.05
C TYR A 118 2.80 -4.33 -12.01
N SER A 119 2.73 -3.07 -11.58
CA SER A 119 3.18 -1.91 -12.34
C SER A 119 4.07 -1.00 -11.51
N GLY A 120 4.86 -0.14 -12.15
CA GLY A 120 5.67 0.86 -11.47
C GLY A 120 4.84 1.99 -10.86
N PHE A 121 5.45 2.72 -9.92
CA PHE A 121 4.92 3.98 -9.42
C PHE A 121 6.03 4.99 -9.16
N LEU A 122 5.67 6.27 -9.14
CA LEU A 122 6.57 7.38 -8.86
C LEU A 122 6.20 8.08 -7.56
N TRP A 123 7.18 8.38 -6.75
CA TRP A 123 7.10 9.40 -5.73
C TRP A 123 7.12 10.76 -6.42
N THR A 124 6.13 11.60 -6.15
CA THR A 124 5.94 12.87 -6.83
C THR A 124 5.85 13.99 -5.81
N TYR A 125 6.85 14.86 -5.79
CA TYR A 125 6.98 15.93 -4.81
C TYR A 125 6.21 17.16 -5.30
N ASP A 126 5.05 17.41 -4.66
CA ASP A 126 4.21 18.58 -4.92
C ASP A 126 4.92 19.85 -4.42
N ASN A 127 5.22 20.75 -5.34
CA ASN A 127 5.87 22.04 -5.07
C ASN A 127 4.87 23.21 -5.05
N GLY A 128 3.56 22.91 -5.10
CA GLY A 128 2.48 23.91 -5.11
C GLY A 128 2.20 24.55 -6.48
N GLU A 129 2.90 24.11 -7.54
CA GLU A 129 2.60 24.58 -8.91
C GLU A 129 1.34 23.89 -9.47
N ALA A 130 0.59 24.61 -10.32
CA ALA A 130 -0.58 24.05 -10.99
C ALA A 130 -0.20 22.99 -12.05
N ASP A 131 0.97 23.15 -12.66
CA ASP A 131 1.48 22.24 -13.69
C ASP A 131 2.23 21.07 -13.07
N LYS A 132 1.57 19.91 -13.00
CA LYS A 132 2.12 18.67 -12.42
C LYS A 132 3.35 18.15 -13.19
N THR A 133 3.58 18.55 -14.44
CA THR A 133 4.77 18.13 -15.21
C THR A 133 6.07 18.70 -14.61
N LYS A 134 5.97 19.75 -13.79
CA LYS A 134 7.07 20.38 -13.09
C LYS A 134 7.38 19.76 -11.74
N PHE A 135 6.58 18.80 -11.27
CA PHE A 135 6.84 18.12 -10.02
C PHE A 135 8.08 17.24 -10.15
N GLN A 136 8.92 17.25 -9.13
CA GLN A 136 10.05 16.32 -9.07
C GLN A 136 9.53 14.92 -8.81
N THR A 137 9.97 13.97 -9.62
CA THR A 137 9.58 12.56 -9.49
C THR A 137 10.78 11.69 -9.15
N LYS A 138 10.52 10.60 -8.42
CA LYS A 138 11.53 9.59 -8.08
C LYS A 138 10.90 8.20 -8.14
N ALA A 139 11.48 7.32 -8.95
CA ALA A 139 11.13 5.92 -8.92
C ALA A 139 11.70 5.26 -7.64
N GLU A 140 10.88 4.49 -6.93
CA GLU A 140 11.38 3.67 -5.82
C GLU A 140 12.06 2.41 -6.32
N ILE A 141 11.53 1.85 -7.41
CA ILE A 141 12.04 0.65 -8.05
C ILE A 141 12.39 1.01 -9.49
N THR A 142 13.60 0.67 -9.89
CA THR A 142 14.08 0.90 -11.25
C THR A 142 13.38 -0.06 -12.22
N LEU A 143 12.80 0.45 -13.29
CA LEU A 143 12.31 -0.33 -14.42
C LEU A 143 13.38 -0.38 -15.52
N PRO A 144 13.48 -1.49 -16.27
CA PRO A 144 12.78 -2.75 -16.11
C PRO A 144 13.22 -3.53 -14.87
N PHE A 145 12.38 -4.42 -14.38
CA PHE A 145 12.77 -5.37 -13.34
C PHE A 145 13.82 -6.33 -13.88
N GLU A 146 14.90 -6.52 -13.14
CA GLU A 146 15.96 -7.43 -13.54
C GLU A 146 15.44 -8.88 -13.64
N GLY A 147 15.64 -9.48 -14.81
CA GLY A 147 15.23 -10.86 -15.10
C GLY A 147 13.73 -11.09 -15.27
N VAL A 148 12.95 -10.03 -15.54
CA VAL A 148 11.51 -10.09 -15.82
C VAL A 148 11.24 -9.67 -17.26
N GLU A 149 10.44 -10.46 -17.98
CA GLU A 149 9.84 -10.12 -19.26
C GLU A 149 8.44 -9.55 -19.01
N TYR A 150 8.16 -8.35 -19.55
CA TYR A 150 6.87 -7.72 -19.41
C TYR A 150 5.77 -8.50 -20.14
N GLN A 151 4.53 -8.44 -19.65
CA GLN A 151 3.36 -9.15 -20.16
C GLN A 151 3.45 -10.68 -20.08
N LYS A 152 4.53 -11.25 -19.54
CA LYS A 152 4.67 -12.66 -19.24
C LYS A 152 4.12 -12.97 -17.84
N THR A 153 3.41 -14.07 -17.74
CA THR A 153 2.90 -14.57 -16.46
C THR A 153 3.93 -15.49 -15.80
N TYR A 154 4.23 -15.23 -14.55
CA TYR A 154 5.10 -16.02 -13.69
C TYR A 154 4.32 -16.69 -12.57
N SER A 155 4.79 -17.83 -12.07
CA SER A 155 4.38 -18.30 -10.75
C SER A 155 4.83 -17.27 -9.71
N PHE A 156 3.96 -16.90 -8.76
CA PHE A 156 4.33 -15.97 -7.70
C PHE A 156 5.56 -16.46 -6.92
N ASP A 157 5.60 -17.76 -6.60
CA ASP A 157 6.69 -18.36 -5.86
C ASP A 157 8.04 -18.26 -6.59
N SER A 158 8.06 -18.27 -7.94
CA SER A 158 9.30 -18.17 -8.72
C SER A 158 9.93 -16.77 -8.74
N ILE A 159 9.18 -15.74 -8.35
CA ILE A 159 9.63 -14.33 -8.39
C ILE A 159 9.60 -13.65 -7.01
N ALA A 160 9.03 -14.30 -6.00
CA ALA A 160 8.77 -13.73 -4.68
C ALA A 160 10.02 -13.16 -3.99
N ASP A 161 11.19 -13.75 -4.19
CA ASP A 161 12.45 -13.28 -3.59
C ASP A 161 12.92 -11.92 -4.12
N LYS A 162 12.57 -11.59 -5.36
CA LYS A 162 12.91 -10.33 -6.04
C LYS A 162 11.82 -9.26 -5.89
N LEU A 163 10.64 -9.65 -5.43
CA LEU A 163 9.46 -8.80 -5.41
C LEU A 163 9.36 -8.00 -4.11
N TYR A 164 9.07 -6.70 -4.25
CA TYR A 164 8.59 -5.87 -3.16
C TYR A 164 7.32 -5.16 -3.59
N MET A 165 6.18 -5.61 -3.06
CA MET A 165 4.87 -5.05 -3.38
C MET A 165 4.52 -3.91 -2.43
N LYS A 166 3.93 -2.87 -2.99
CA LYS A 166 3.21 -1.81 -2.27
C LYS A 166 1.80 -1.70 -2.86
N MET A 167 0.89 -1.05 -2.17
CA MET A 167 -0.47 -0.79 -2.64
C MET A 167 -0.47 -0.17 -4.05
N HIS A 168 0.42 0.80 -4.28
CA HIS A 168 0.56 1.52 -5.55
C HIS A 168 0.91 0.63 -6.75
N ASN A 169 1.67 -0.46 -6.50
CA ASN A 169 2.08 -1.40 -7.55
C ASN A 169 1.01 -2.44 -7.89
N MET A 170 0.11 -2.73 -6.94
CA MET A 170 -0.76 -3.90 -7.01
C MET A 170 -2.05 -3.61 -7.76
N THR A 171 -2.34 -4.45 -8.74
CA THR A 171 -3.68 -4.65 -9.32
C THR A 171 -3.97 -6.14 -9.19
N ILE A 172 -5.05 -6.51 -8.50
CA ILE A 172 -5.33 -7.89 -8.11
C ILE A 172 -6.72 -8.33 -8.58
N LYS A 173 -6.92 -9.61 -8.87
CA LYS A 173 -8.25 -10.14 -9.14
C LYS A 173 -9.21 -9.90 -7.98
N THR A 174 -10.36 -9.34 -8.27
CA THR A 174 -11.41 -9.03 -7.28
C THR A 174 -11.88 -10.30 -6.54
N GLU A 175 -11.97 -11.42 -7.25
CA GLU A 175 -12.37 -12.70 -6.69
C GLU A 175 -11.45 -13.15 -5.54
N ILE A 176 -10.13 -12.96 -5.66
CA ILE A 176 -9.18 -13.33 -4.59
C ILE A 176 -9.49 -12.59 -3.28
N LEU A 177 -9.83 -11.31 -3.38
CA LEU A 177 -10.16 -10.51 -2.20
C LEU A 177 -11.49 -10.96 -1.56
N ARG A 178 -12.48 -11.30 -2.37
CA ARG A 178 -13.83 -11.66 -1.92
C ARG A 178 -13.93 -13.10 -1.42
N GLU A 179 -13.47 -14.05 -2.20
CA GLU A 179 -13.59 -15.48 -1.87
C GLU A 179 -12.81 -15.85 -0.62
N ASN A 180 -11.70 -15.13 -0.38
CA ASN A 180 -10.88 -15.34 0.81
C ASN A 180 -11.23 -14.35 1.94
N GLN A 181 -12.34 -13.62 1.83
CA GLN A 181 -12.85 -12.72 2.85
C GLN A 181 -11.78 -11.75 3.39
N ILE A 182 -10.96 -11.21 2.49
CA ILE A 182 -9.92 -10.25 2.87
C ILE A 182 -10.58 -9.03 3.49
N HIS A 183 -10.25 -8.76 4.73
CA HIS A 183 -10.78 -7.65 5.51
C HIS A 183 -9.63 -6.88 6.16
N ILE A 184 -9.64 -5.57 5.99
CA ILE A 184 -8.62 -4.62 6.44
C ILE A 184 -9.10 -3.97 7.73
N ASP A 185 -8.21 -3.72 8.68
CA ASP A 185 -8.53 -3.03 9.93
C ASP A 185 -9.14 -1.65 9.67
N GLU A 186 -10.21 -1.34 10.37
CA GLU A 186 -10.92 -0.06 10.28
C GLU A 186 -10.54 0.88 11.42
N HIS A 187 -10.83 2.18 11.27
CA HIS A 187 -10.47 3.23 12.22
C HIS A 187 -8.96 3.23 12.54
N CYS A 188 -8.12 2.94 11.54
CA CYS A 188 -6.70 2.74 11.71
C CYS A 188 -5.91 3.29 10.52
N TYR A 189 -4.71 3.85 10.78
CA TYR A 189 -3.73 4.21 9.75
C TYR A 189 -2.80 3.03 9.45
N TYR A 190 -2.05 3.11 8.33
CA TYR A 190 -0.99 2.15 7.91
C TYR A 190 -1.51 0.76 7.49
N VAL A 191 -2.78 0.67 7.19
CA VAL A 191 -3.48 -0.56 6.78
C VAL A 191 -3.17 -1.00 5.36
N ASP A 192 -2.53 -0.17 4.55
CA ASP A 192 -1.98 -0.50 3.23
C ASP A 192 -1.11 -1.76 3.27
N THR A 193 -0.40 -1.98 4.38
CA THR A 193 0.40 -3.18 4.59
C THR A 193 -0.45 -4.45 4.73
N GLU A 194 -1.62 -4.36 5.36
CA GLU A 194 -2.57 -5.47 5.44
C GLU A 194 -3.13 -5.81 4.05
N TYR A 195 -3.53 -4.78 3.31
CA TYR A 195 -4.07 -4.92 1.96
C TYR A 195 -3.11 -5.65 1.01
N ILE A 196 -1.81 -5.39 1.09
CA ILE A 196 -0.81 -6.07 0.26
C ILE A 196 -0.36 -7.42 0.81
N THR A 197 -0.64 -7.74 2.10
CA THR A 197 -0.13 -8.94 2.76
C THR A 197 -1.16 -10.06 2.81
N TYR A 198 -2.40 -9.76 3.19
CA TYR A 198 -3.44 -10.77 3.39
C TYR A 198 -3.81 -11.58 2.14
N PRO A 199 -3.80 -11.04 0.91
CA PRO A 199 -4.09 -11.83 -0.28
C PRO A 199 -2.96 -12.78 -0.71
N ILE A 200 -1.70 -12.56 -0.28
CA ILE A 200 -0.52 -13.27 -0.80
C ILE A 200 -0.64 -14.80 -0.74
N PRO A 201 -1.16 -15.42 0.31
CA PRO A 201 -1.32 -16.88 0.34
C PRO A 201 -2.11 -17.45 -0.86
N TYR A 202 -3.05 -16.67 -1.37
CA TYR A 202 -3.99 -17.06 -2.42
C TYR A 202 -3.54 -16.68 -3.83
N VAL A 203 -2.54 -15.79 -3.96
CA VAL A 203 -1.97 -15.38 -5.25
C VAL A 203 -1.09 -16.49 -5.81
N LYS A 204 -1.44 -17.03 -6.97
CA LYS A 204 -0.68 -18.09 -7.67
C LYS A 204 0.23 -17.52 -8.74
N THR A 205 -0.25 -16.49 -9.44
CA THR A 205 0.40 -15.95 -10.63
C THR A 205 0.53 -14.44 -10.58
N ILE A 206 1.58 -13.93 -11.22
CA ILE A 206 1.87 -12.49 -11.33
C ILE A 206 2.35 -12.17 -12.74
N CYS A 207 1.90 -11.03 -13.27
CA CYS A 207 2.34 -10.46 -14.53
C CYS A 207 2.87 -9.03 -14.28
N PHE A 208 3.76 -8.57 -15.14
CA PHE A 208 4.38 -7.25 -15.01
C PHE A 208 4.04 -6.37 -16.22
N VAL A 209 3.69 -5.11 -15.96
CA VAL A 209 3.47 -4.08 -16.97
C VAL A 209 4.61 -3.07 -16.91
N ASP A 210 5.14 -2.72 -18.08
CA ASP A 210 6.13 -1.66 -18.19
C ASP A 210 5.50 -0.29 -17.94
N GLY A 211 6.22 0.56 -17.23
CA GLY A 211 5.81 1.93 -16.97
C GLY A 211 5.33 2.23 -15.56
N PHE A 212 5.23 3.53 -15.30
CA PHE A 212 4.79 4.07 -14.03
C PHE A 212 3.30 4.42 -14.11
N VAL A 213 2.47 3.53 -13.56
CA VAL A 213 1.00 3.70 -13.58
C VAL A 213 0.56 4.70 -12.53
N TYR A 214 1.17 4.68 -11.36
CA TYR A 214 0.70 5.42 -10.18
C TYR A 214 1.66 6.55 -9.83
N TYR A 215 1.13 7.74 -9.56
CA TYR A 215 1.86 8.92 -9.13
C TYR A 215 1.45 9.25 -7.70
N TYR A 216 2.35 8.92 -6.74
CA TYR A 216 2.14 9.13 -5.32
C TYR A 216 2.57 10.54 -4.92
N ARG A 217 1.60 11.39 -4.56
CA ARG A 217 1.83 12.78 -4.18
C ARG A 217 2.47 12.87 -2.79
N LEU A 218 3.60 13.58 -2.71
CA LEU A 218 4.31 13.91 -1.48
C LEU A 218 4.42 15.43 -1.30
N GLY A 219 4.68 15.87 -0.06
CA GLY A 219 4.91 17.28 0.27
C GLY A 219 3.67 18.05 0.74
N ARG A 220 2.49 17.40 0.75
CA ARG A 220 1.28 18.04 1.28
C ARG A 220 1.22 18.03 2.82
N ALA A 221 0.60 19.06 3.39
CA ALA A 221 0.34 19.13 4.83
C ALA A 221 -0.57 17.97 5.27
N GLY A 222 -0.26 17.34 6.39
CA GLY A 222 -1.11 16.33 7.01
C GLY A 222 -0.85 14.88 6.58
N GLN A 223 0.12 14.59 5.71
CA GLN A 223 0.48 13.22 5.32
C GLN A 223 0.89 12.34 6.50
N SER A 224 0.53 11.06 6.46
CA SER A 224 0.79 10.07 7.53
C SER A 224 2.25 9.64 7.65
N VAL A 225 3.07 9.87 6.63
CA VAL A 225 4.45 9.36 6.52
C VAL A 225 5.50 10.13 7.35
N GLY A 226 5.17 11.31 7.87
CA GLY A 226 6.06 12.08 8.73
C GLY A 226 6.26 11.43 10.11
N LEU A 227 7.50 11.50 10.66
CA LEU A 227 7.82 10.83 11.92
C LEU A 227 6.99 11.31 13.11
N GLU A 228 6.71 12.62 13.20
CA GLU A 228 5.84 13.18 14.24
C GLU A 228 4.44 12.60 14.19
N LYS A 229 3.92 12.42 12.96
CA LYS A 229 2.63 11.78 12.72
C LYS A 229 2.66 10.30 13.12
N MET A 230 3.74 9.58 12.78
CA MET A 230 3.93 8.19 13.18
C MET A 230 4.03 8.04 14.71
N GLN A 231 4.69 8.96 15.39
CA GLN A 231 4.74 9.00 16.86
C GLN A 231 3.35 9.21 17.47
N LYS A 232 2.59 10.17 16.93
CA LYS A 232 1.22 10.47 17.38
C LYS A 232 0.28 9.29 17.16
N ASN A 233 0.48 8.55 16.07
CA ASN A 233 -0.33 7.41 15.67
C ASN A 233 0.33 6.06 16.01
N GLU A 234 1.20 6.01 17.04
CA GLU A 234 1.91 4.78 17.42
C GLU A 234 0.97 3.63 17.77
N GLU A 235 -0.18 3.91 18.37
CA GLU A 235 -1.19 2.90 18.71
C GLU A 235 -1.80 2.25 17.45
N ASN A 236 -2.11 3.04 16.42
CA ASN A 236 -2.55 2.50 15.13
C ASN A 236 -1.49 1.59 14.50
N TYR A 237 -0.23 2.01 14.58
CA TYR A 237 0.89 1.22 14.07
C TYR A 237 1.02 -0.12 14.81
N ASN A 238 0.83 -0.11 16.14
CA ASN A 238 0.82 -1.32 16.94
C ASN A 238 -0.34 -2.24 16.58
N LYS A 239 -1.55 -1.70 16.42
CA LYS A 239 -2.75 -2.45 16.03
C LYS A 239 -2.51 -3.21 14.72
N VAL A 240 -2.08 -2.52 13.66
CA VAL A 240 -1.77 -3.15 12.37
C VAL A 240 -0.69 -4.21 12.50
N LEU A 241 0.37 -3.94 13.26
CA LEU A 241 1.44 -4.91 13.46
C LEU A 241 0.95 -6.15 14.21
N GLU A 242 0.09 -6.00 15.22
CA GLU A 242 -0.51 -7.13 15.95
C GLU A 242 -1.40 -7.98 15.03
N SER A 243 -2.22 -7.33 14.18
CA SER A 243 -3.05 -8.00 13.16
C SER A 243 -2.20 -8.80 12.17
N LEU A 244 -1.11 -8.20 11.66
CA LEU A 244 -0.16 -8.87 10.76
C LEU A 244 0.54 -10.06 11.45
N LEU A 245 0.96 -9.93 12.70
CA LEU A 245 1.61 -11.01 13.46
C LEU A 245 0.62 -12.13 13.79
N LYS A 246 -0.64 -11.80 14.09
CA LYS A 246 -1.73 -12.77 14.26
C LYS A 246 -1.96 -13.55 12.97
N PHE A 247 -2.07 -12.85 11.84
CA PHE A 247 -2.20 -13.46 10.52
C PHE A 247 -1.01 -14.39 10.21
N TYR A 248 0.22 -13.95 10.46
CA TYR A 248 1.42 -14.75 10.22
C TYR A 248 1.41 -16.11 10.96
N ARG A 249 0.88 -16.15 12.20
CA ARG A 249 0.75 -17.40 12.96
C ARG A 249 -0.24 -18.40 12.35
N GLN A 250 -1.19 -17.91 11.56
CA GLN A 250 -2.21 -18.75 10.89
C GLN A 250 -1.68 -19.41 9.62
N LEU A 251 -0.58 -18.89 9.04
CA LEU A 251 0.00 -19.38 7.80
C LEU A 251 0.50 -20.83 7.93
N GLY A 252 0.10 -21.67 6.99
CA GLY A 252 0.43 -23.09 6.95
C GLY A 252 -0.49 -23.98 7.80
N ASN A 253 -1.28 -23.42 8.71
CA ASN A 253 -2.23 -24.16 9.53
C ASN A 253 -3.69 -23.87 9.16
N GLN A 254 -4.14 -22.62 9.37
CA GLN A 254 -5.50 -22.18 9.07
C GLN A 254 -5.59 -21.54 7.67
N VAL A 255 -4.51 -20.89 7.23
CA VAL A 255 -4.41 -20.26 5.92
C VAL A 255 -3.40 -21.04 5.08
N PRO A 256 -3.81 -21.69 3.97
CA PRO A 256 -2.89 -22.38 3.07
C PRO A 256 -1.80 -21.45 2.56
N CYS A 257 -0.53 -21.81 2.77
CA CYS A 257 0.59 -20.95 2.38
C CYS A 257 1.82 -21.81 2.07
N THR A 258 2.48 -21.56 0.93
CA THR A 258 3.77 -22.16 0.64
C THR A 258 4.85 -21.54 1.54
N GLU A 259 5.93 -22.25 1.78
CA GLU A 259 7.06 -21.73 2.60
C GLU A 259 7.67 -20.47 1.96
N ILE A 260 7.72 -20.42 0.61
CA ILE A 260 8.20 -19.24 -0.14
C ILE A 260 7.33 -18.01 0.14
N LYS A 261 6.00 -18.16 0.09
CA LYS A 261 5.07 -17.06 0.40
C LYS A 261 5.14 -16.66 1.86
N LYS A 262 5.28 -17.62 2.77
CA LYS A 262 5.45 -17.35 4.19
C LYS A 262 6.71 -16.52 4.45
N GLN A 263 7.83 -16.86 3.81
CA GLN A 263 9.06 -16.08 3.87
C GLN A 263 8.89 -14.70 3.23
N TYR A 264 8.15 -14.60 2.12
CA TYR A 264 7.82 -13.31 1.52
C TYR A 264 7.02 -12.41 2.49
N ILE A 265 5.98 -12.96 3.14
CA ILE A 265 5.18 -12.26 4.14
C ILE A 265 6.05 -11.88 5.34
N ALA A 266 6.96 -12.75 5.79
CA ALA A 266 7.91 -12.43 6.86
C ALA A 266 8.76 -11.19 6.51
N ARG A 267 9.22 -11.06 5.25
CA ARG A 267 9.97 -9.88 4.78
C ARG A 267 9.11 -8.61 4.78
N LEU A 268 7.82 -8.69 4.39
CA LEU A 268 6.91 -7.55 4.46
C LEU A 268 6.73 -7.09 5.91
N ILE A 269 6.43 -8.01 6.82
CA ILE A 269 6.24 -7.70 8.24
C ILE A 269 7.55 -7.17 8.87
N ALA A 270 8.71 -7.71 8.51
CA ALA A 270 10.00 -7.22 8.98
C ALA A 270 10.24 -5.74 8.62
N ARG A 271 9.72 -5.26 7.49
CA ARG A 271 9.76 -3.84 7.11
C ARG A 271 8.85 -2.99 8.01
N VAL A 272 7.66 -3.48 8.34
CA VAL A 272 6.76 -2.83 9.30
C VAL A 272 7.44 -2.75 10.67
N ILE A 273 8.06 -3.82 11.12
CA ILE A 273 8.82 -3.85 12.38
C ILE A 273 9.98 -2.84 12.35
N ALA A 274 10.69 -2.69 11.22
CA ALA A 274 11.72 -1.66 11.10
C ALA A 274 11.14 -0.23 11.25
N GLY A 275 9.93 0.02 10.75
CA GLY A 275 9.17 1.24 11.01
C GLY A 275 8.85 1.42 12.50
N LYS A 276 8.44 0.36 13.21
CA LYS A 276 8.21 0.40 14.65
C LYS A 276 9.51 0.73 15.41
N PHE A 277 10.64 0.15 15.04
CA PHE A 277 11.94 0.53 15.60
C PHE A 277 12.26 2.01 15.36
N LYS A 278 11.97 2.54 14.15
CA LYS A 278 12.13 3.96 13.83
C LYS A 278 11.31 4.83 14.76
N ILE A 279 10.05 4.48 15.02
CA ILE A 279 9.18 5.20 15.97
C ILE A 279 9.79 5.15 17.38
N MET A 280 10.14 3.97 17.89
CA MET A 280 10.71 3.80 19.23
C MET A 280 12.03 4.57 19.41
N LEU A 281 12.87 4.62 18.37
CA LEU A 281 14.15 5.31 18.35
C LEU A 281 14.02 6.83 18.17
N SER A 282 12.87 7.34 17.75
CA SER A 282 12.66 8.77 17.53
C SER A 282 12.38 9.55 18.83
N PHE A 283 11.96 8.88 19.88
CA PHE A 283 11.75 9.51 21.19
C PHE A 283 13.09 9.84 21.89
N SER A 284 13.04 10.74 22.86
CA SER A 284 14.21 11.08 23.66
C SER A 284 14.83 9.82 24.31
N PRO A 285 16.17 9.64 24.18
CA PRO A 285 16.81 8.41 24.64
C PRO A 285 16.83 8.31 26.17
N SER A 286 16.66 7.09 26.68
CA SER A 286 16.82 6.77 28.10
C SER A 286 17.20 5.31 28.27
N ALA A 287 17.75 4.94 29.43
CA ALA A 287 18.07 3.56 29.77
C ALA A 287 16.80 2.69 29.74
N LYS A 288 15.67 3.21 30.21
CA LYS A 288 14.36 2.52 30.19
C LYS A 288 13.93 2.20 28.76
N LYS A 289 14.00 3.16 27.83
CA LYS A 289 13.65 2.95 26.42
C LYS A 289 14.60 1.99 25.72
N LYS A 290 15.91 2.08 26.01
CA LYS A 290 16.88 1.08 25.52
C LYS A 290 16.47 -0.34 25.93
N GLN A 291 16.11 -0.54 27.20
CA GLN A 291 15.69 -1.84 27.70
C GLN A 291 14.38 -2.32 27.04
N GLN A 292 13.40 -1.43 26.85
CA GLN A 292 12.14 -1.73 26.16
C GLN A 292 12.39 -2.21 24.73
N ILE A 293 13.21 -1.50 23.95
CA ILE A 293 13.56 -1.88 22.57
C ILE A 293 14.28 -3.22 22.54
N LYS A 294 15.21 -3.45 23.44
CA LYS A 294 15.95 -4.72 23.54
C LYS A 294 15.00 -5.89 23.88
N GLN A 295 14.07 -5.68 24.82
CA GLN A 295 13.08 -6.69 25.18
C GLN A 295 12.12 -6.99 24.01
N TYR A 296 11.64 -5.96 23.32
CA TYR A 296 10.82 -6.11 22.13
C TYR A 296 11.51 -6.96 21.06
N ASP A 297 12.79 -6.67 20.77
CA ASP A 297 13.58 -7.42 19.80
C ASP A 297 13.84 -8.87 20.20
N GLN A 298 14.06 -9.12 21.49
CA GLN A 298 14.20 -10.48 22.02
C GLN A 298 12.90 -11.29 21.91
N ASN A 299 11.76 -10.66 22.18
CA ASN A 299 10.45 -11.28 21.99
C ASN A 299 10.21 -11.65 20.54
N LEU A 300 10.55 -10.76 19.59
CA LEU A 300 10.50 -11.06 18.15
C LEU A 300 11.37 -12.27 17.80
N LYS A 301 12.61 -12.29 18.29
CA LYS A 301 13.55 -13.39 18.03
C LYS A 301 13.00 -14.73 18.52
N THR A 302 12.33 -14.73 19.68
CA THR A 302 11.79 -15.94 20.28
C THR A 302 10.51 -16.42 19.64
N GLN A 303 9.59 -15.48 19.31
CA GLN A 303 8.24 -15.83 18.87
C GLN A 303 8.09 -15.86 17.34
N TYR A 304 8.93 -15.09 16.61
CA TYR A 304 8.81 -14.86 15.15
C TYR A 304 10.19 -14.86 14.50
N ARG A 305 10.89 -16.00 14.60
CA ARG A 305 12.28 -16.13 14.14
C ARG A 305 12.47 -15.73 12.68
N ASP A 306 11.60 -16.18 11.78
CA ASP A 306 11.70 -15.90 10.36
C ASP A 306 11.58 -14.41 10.07
N ILE A 307 10.66 -13.72 10.76
CA ILE A 307 10.48 -12.25 10.63
C ILE A 307 11.71 -11.52 11.19
N TYR A 308 12.22 -11.98 12.36
CA TYR A 308 13.43 -11.41 12.96
C TYR A 308 14.64 -11.50 12.01
N ASP A 309 14.84 -12.66 11.40
CA ASP A 309 15.96 -12.92 10.50
C ASP A 309 15.79 -12.22 9.13
N SER A 310 14.55 -11.92 8.72
CA SER A 310 14.21 -11.17 7.49
C SER A 310 14.51 -9.66 7.56
N ASN A 311 15.05 -9.16 8.67
CA ASN A 311 15.36 -7.73 8.80
C ASN A 311 16.48 -7.29 7.85
N ILE A 312 16.21 -6.26 7.05
CA ILE A 312 17.17 -5.61 6.15
C ILE A 312 17.54 -4.19 6.59
N ASN A 313 16.94 -3.69 7.67
CA ASN A 313 17.17 -2.32 8.14
C ASN A 313 18.54 -2.19 8.81
N LYS A 314 19.38 -1.28 8.30
CA LYS A 314 20.76 -1.08 8.76
C LYS A 314 20.85 -0.65 10.22
N ALA A 315 19.93 0.22 10.68
CA ALA A 315 19.93 0.68 12.07
C ALA A 315 19.60 -0.45 13.04
N VAL A 316 18.57 -1.27 12.72
CA VAL A 316 18.21 -2.46 13.51
C VAL A 316 19.36 -3.48 13.51
N SER A 317 19.96 -3.73 12.33
CA SER A 317 21.11 -4.64 12.23
C SER A 317 22.31 -4.16 13.06
N LEU A 318 22.59 -2.86 13.09
CA LEU A 318 23.66 -2.29 13.92
C LEU A 318 23.37 -2.46 15.41
N LEU A 319 22.16 -2.19 15.86
CA LEU A 319 21.76 -2.39 17.25
C LEU A 319 21.94 -3.86 17.68
N ARG A 320 21.50 -4.81 16.85
CA ARG A 320 21.63 -6.24 17.10
C ARG A 320 23.08 -6.69 17.15
N LYS A 321 23.91 -6.31 16.16
CA LYS A 321 25.33 -6.64 16.09
C LYS A 321 26.13 -6.13 17.27
N THR A 322 25.79 -4.95 17.78
CA THR A 322 26.47 -4.32 18.92
C THR A 322 25.81 -4.63 20.27
N GLN A 323 24.86 -5.58 20.31
CA GLN A 323 24.09 -5.89 21.52
C GLN A 323 23.50 -4.64 22.19
N TYR A 324 23.07 -3.66 21.37
CA TYR A 324 22.51 -2.35 21.79
C TYR A 324 23.51 -1.39 22.46
N HIS A 325 24.83 -1.63 22.39
CA HIS A 325 25.81 -0.65 22.88
C HIS A 325 25.74 0.66 22.09
N THR A 326 25.43 0.61 20.79
CA THR A 326 25.28 1.78 19.92
C THR A 326 23.91 2.49 20.01
N TYR A 327 23.06 2.13 20.95
CA TYR A 327 21.69 2.65 21.05
C TYR A 327 21.61 4.19 21.01
N TYR A 328 22.41 4.89 21.83
CA TYR A 328 22.37 6.36 21.88
C TYR A 328 22.80 7.00 20.56
N LEU A 329 23.79 6.44 19.89
CA LEU A 329 24.25 6.91 18.59
C LEU A 329 23.15 6.71 17.51
N VAL A 330 22.57 5.53 17.44
CA VAL A 330 21.51 5.22 16.48
C VAL A 330 20.26 6.08 16.73
N ASN A 331 19.89 6.29 18.01
CA ASN A 331 18.80 7.19 18.37
C ASN A 331 19.08 8.63 17.88
N LEU A 332 20.29 9.15 18.09
CA LEU A 332 20.67 10.47 17.61
C LEU A 332 20.57 10.58 16.08
N MET A 333 21.06 9.57 15.35
CA MET A 333 20.98 9.53 13.88
C MET A 333 19.53 9.51 13.39
N VAL A 334 18.64 8.68 13.96
CA VAL A 334 17.24 8.63 13.60
C VAL A 334 16.55 9.97 13.83
N ARG A 335 16.83 10.63 14.95
CA ARG A 335 16.25 11.93 15.28
C ARG A 335 16.76 13.07 14.39
N SER A 336 18.01 13.02 13.94
CA SER A 336 18.58 14.05 13.03
C SER A 336 18.03 13.93 11.60
N MET A 337 17.65 12.74 11.16
CA MET A 337 16.98 12.52 9.86
C MET A 337 15.53 13.02 9.82
N CYS A 338 15.01 13.48 10.94
CA CYS A 338 13.61 13.83 11.14
C CYS A 338 13.43 15.34 11.44
N ARG A 339 14.51 16.09 11.45
CA ARG A 339 14.53 17.55 11.44
C ARG A 339 14.73 18.10 10.04
#